data_db9223171a76d8606057499b47a95c71
#
_entry.id   db9223171a76d8606057499b47a95c71
#
_cell.length_a   1.000
_cell.length_b   1.000
_cell.length_c   1.000
_cell.angle_alpha   90.00
_cell.angle_beta   90.00
_cell.angle_gamma   90.00
#
_symmetry.space_group_name_H-M   'P 1'
#
loop_
_entity.id
_entity.type
_entity.pdbx_description
1 polymer ?
#
loop_
_entity_poly.entity_id
_entity_poly.type
_entity_poly.pdbx_seq_one_letter_code
_entity_poly.pdbx_strand_id
1 'polypeptide(L)'
;GGYNGSQFGALLGTVTGAAVGNAITTPREETCQVEEYYVKTYPSSSQYEHTSSYEPSSGLRIINLRFIDDNRNHVIDAEEDSKLVFDVVNDGDVPAYNVTPVIEEMSGMKHILISPSAQIAYMPVGNQIRYTATIRGGRKLKTGQAQFRVFATESNGAVTEAHEFTLPTQKRIKK
;
A
#
# COMPACT_ATOMS: atom_id res chain seq x y z
N GLY A 1 26.71 -1.08 13.86
CA GLY A 1 25.65 -1.27 14.79
C GLY A 1 24.40 -1.75 14.06
N GLY A 2 24.04 -3.02 14.28
CA GLY A 2 22.89 -3.63 13.64
C GLY A 2 21.59 -2.98 14.15
N TYR A 3 20.75 -2.58 13.24
CA TYR A 3 19.36 -2.29 13.55
C TYR A 3 18.67 -3.62 13.86
N ASN A 4 18.26 -3.79 15.11
CA ASN A 4 17.44 -4.91 15.49
C ASN A 4 16.06 -4.74 14.83
N GLY A 5 15.77 -5.55 13.81
CA GLY A 5 14.47 -5.59 13.12
C GLY A 5 13.29 -5.99 14.00
N SER A 6 13.51 -6.22 15.30
CA SER A 6 12.48 -6.65 16.23
C SER A 6 11.56 -5.54 16.74
N GLN A 7 11.92 -4.26 16.57
CA GLN A 7 11.06 -3.15 17.00
C GLN A 7 10.01 -2.73 15.98
N PHE A 8 10.15 -3.15 14.72
CA PHE A 8 9.16 -2.86 13.68
C PHE A 8 8.04 -3.89 13.57
N GLY A 9 8.19 -5.03 14.20
CA GLY A 9 7.15 -6.06 14.23
C GLY A 9 5.86 -5.67 14.97
N ALA A 10 5.90 -4.58 15.74
CA ALA A 10 4.73 -4.08 16.46
C ALA A 10 3.95 -3.00 15.70
N LEU A 11 4.50 -2.45 14.61
CA LEU A 11 3.82 -1.51 13.72
C LEU A 11 3.33 -2.26 12.47
N LEU A 12 2.64 -3.33 12.71
CA LEU A 12 1.93 -4.07 11.69
C LEU A 12 1.03 -3.11 10.92
N GLY A 13 1.07 -3.21 9.60
CA GLY A 13 0.03 -2.64 8.77
C GLY A 13 -1.30 -3.02 9.38
N THR A 14 -1.97 -2.07 10.00
CA THR A 14 -3.28 -2.31 10.55
C THR A 14 -4.22 -2.57 9.39
N VAL A 15 -4.58 -3.82 9.18
CA VAL A 15 -5.79 -4.15 8.43
C VAL A 15 -6.93 -3.67 9.31
N THR A 16 -7.31 -2.42 9.15
CA THR A 16 -8.54 -1.91 9.76
C THR A 16 -9.69 -2.54 8.98
N GLY A 17 -10.25 -3.57 9.53
CA GLY A 17 -11.39 -4.22 8.91
C GLY A 17 -11.38 -5.74 8.94
N ALA A 18 -10.48 -6.39 9.66
CA ALA A 18 -10.63 -7.79 9.99
C ALA A 18 -11.72 -7.97 11.07
N ALA A 19 -12.92 -7.58 10.75
CA ALA A 19 -14.07 -8.13 11.39
C ALA A 19 -14.42 -9.41 10.63
N VAL A 20 -14.03 -10.52 11.17
CA VAL A 20 -14.57 -11.82 10.83
C VAL A 20 -16.09 -11.73 10.95
N GLY A 21 -16.77 -11.66 9.83
CA GLY A 21 -18.22 -11.80 9.74
C GLY A 21 -19.01 -10.71 10.45
N ASN A 22 -19.23 -9.61 9.78
CA ASN A 22 -20.50 -8.87 9.70
C ASN A 22 -20.27 -7.59 8.91
N ALA A 23 -21.28 -7.24 8.15
CA ALA A 23 -21.36 -6.08 7.31
C ALA A 23 -20.51 -4.92 7.82
N ILE A 24 -19.44 -4.58 7.08
CA ILE A 24 -18.71 -3.35 7.29
C ILE A 24 -19.65 -2.23 6.85
N THR A 25 -20.39 -1.71 7.81
CA THR A 25 -20.97 -0.38 7.66
C THR A 25 -19.77 0.55 7.47
N THR A 26 -19.64 1.12 6.29
CA THR A 26 -18.72 2.22 6.04
C THR A 26 -18.89 3.24 7.16
N PRO A 27 -17.88 3.49 7.99
CA PRO A 27 -17.98 4.60 8.92
C PRO A 27 -18.15 5.87 8.08
N ARG A 28 -19.23 6.57 8.34
CA ARG A 28 -19.46 7.90 7.81
C ARG A 28 -18.36 8.76 8.40
N GLU A 29 -17.40 9.12 7.57
CA GLU A 29 -16.25 9.90 7.98
C GLU A 29 -16.71 11.26 8.49
N GLU A 30 -16.51 11.50 9.77
CA GLU A 30 -16.39 12.87 10.25
C GLU A 30 -15.11 13.45 9.64
N THR A 31 -15.29 14.49 8.87
CA THR A 31 -14.28 15.20 8.11
C THR A 31 -13.22 15.79 9.04
N CYS A 32 -12.21 15.03 9.40
CA CYS A 32 -10.91 15.61 9.62
C CYS A 32 -10.35 15.96 8.24
N GLN A 33 -10.29 17.24 7.92
CA GLN A 33 -9.63 17.71 6.70
C GLN A 33 -8.13 17.44 6.85
N VAL A 34 -7.73 16.23 6.49
CA VAL A 34 -6.34 15.92 6.21
C VAL A 34 -6.15 16.25 4.74
N GLU A 35 -5.28 17.19 4.43
CA GLU A 35 -4.89 17.41 3.04
C GLU A 35 -4.22 16.14 2.53
N GLU A 36 -4.97 15.37 1.74
CA GLU A 36 -4.55 14.12 1.16
C GLU A 36 -3.85 14.40 -0.17
N TYR A 37 -2.61 13.96 -0.26
CA TYR A 37 -1.90 14.00 -1.53
C TYR A 37 -2.25 12.77 -2.35
N TYR A 38 -2.95 12.99 -3.46
CA TYR A 38 -3.20 11.91 -4.42
C TYR A 38 -1.95 11.65 -5.27
N VAL A 39 -1.45 10.46 -5.16
CA VAL A 39 -0.35 10.02 -6.01
C VAL A 39 -0.88 9.82 -7.42
N LYS A 40 -0.33 10.55 -8.39
CA LYS A 40 -0.62 10.28 -9.80
C LYS A 40 0.02 8.95 -10.16
N THR A 41 -0.82 7.95 -10.33
CA THR A 41 -0.40 6.62 -10.80
C THR A 41 -0.49 6.59 -12.32
N TYR A 42 0.56 6.13 -12.97
CA TYR A 42 0.56 5.81 -14.38
C TYR A 42 0.42 4.29 -14.51
N PRO A 43 -0.59 3.78 -15.22
CA PRO A 43 -0.69 2.36 -15.45
C PRO A 43 0.53 1.90 -16.26
N SER A 44 1.21 0.89 -15.75
CA SER A 44 2.26 0.22 -16.52
C SER A 44 1.59 -0.61 -17.61
N SER A 45 1.69 -0.16 -18.84
CA SER A 45 1.14 -0.87 -20.00
C SER A 45 2.01 -2.09 -20.33
N SER A 46 1.75 -3.21 -19.69
CA SER A 46 2.14 -4.49 -20.27
C SER A 46 0.98 -5.01 -21.11
N GLN A 47 1.08 -4.86 -22.41
CA GLN A 47 0.16 -5.48 -23.36
C GLN A 47 0.34 -6.98 -23.29
N TYR A 48 -0.59 -7.66 -22.65
CA TYR A 48 -0.85 -9.06 -22.91
C TYR A 48 -2.13 -9.15 -23.73
N GLU A 49 -2.01 -9.57 -24.97
CA GLU A 49 -3.16 -9.94 -25.79
C GLU A 49 -3.85 -11.13 -25.16
N HIS A 50 -4.99 -10.90 -24.56
CA HIS A 50 -5.85 -11.95 -24.05
C HIS A 50 -6.79 -12.41 -25.15
N THR A 51 -6.59 -13.63 -25.62
CA THR A 51 -7.65 -14.41 -26.28
C THR A 51 -8.71 -14.73 -25.24
N SER A 52 -9.91 -14.22 -25.46
CA SER A 52 -11.05 -14.26 -24.56
C SER A 52 -11.58 -15.68 -24.37
N SER A 53 -11.05 -16.39 -23.38
CA SER A 53 -11.83 -17.35 -22.62
C SER A 53 -12.21 -16.65 -21.31
N TYR A 54 -13.51 -16.47 -21.08
CA TYR A 54 -14.00 -15.90 -19.83
C TYR A 54 -13.71 -16.89 -18.71
N GLU A 55 -12.61 -16.67 -18.00
CA GLU A 55 -12.31 -17.37 -16.77
C GLU A 55 -12.81 -16.49 -15.62
N PRO A 56 -13.66 -17.02 -14.73
CA PRO A 56 -14.08 -16.29 -13.54
C PRO A 56 -12.86 -15.84 -12.75
N SER A 57 -12.73 -14.54 -12.52
CA SER A 57 -11.61 -13.96 -11.81
C SER A 57 -12.08 -13.21 -10.55
N SER A 58 -11.24 -13.16 -9.54
CA SER A 58 -11.50 -12.36 -8.35
C SER A 58 -11.56 -10.86 -8.65
N GLY A 59 -11.07 -10.41 -9.80
CA GLY A 59 -11.15 -9.00 -10.20
C GLY A 59 -10.59 -8.03 -9.18
N LEU A 60 -9.53 -8.40 -8.48
CA LEU A 60 -8.89 -7.55 -7.49
C LEU A 60 -8.34 -6.28 -8.11
N ARG A 61 -8.60 -5.15 -7.48
CA ARG A 61 -8.06 -3.85 -7.85
C ARG A 61 -7.58 -3.08 -6.64
N ILE A 62 -6.60 -2.21 -6.85
CA ILE A 62 -6.16 -1.22 -5.87
C ILE A 62 -6.69 0.14 -6.31
N ILE A 63 -7.33 0.84 -5.39
CA ILE A 63 -7.89 2.17 -5.61
C ILE A 63 -7.56 3.09 -4.42
N ASN A 64 -7.79 4.39 -4.58
CA ASN A 64 -7.64 5.39 -3.52
C ASN A 64 -6.24 5.41 -2.87
N LEU A 65 -5.19 5.23 -3.68
CA LEU A 65 -3.82 5.24 -3.20
C LEU A 65 -3.42 6.66 -2.76
N ARG A 66 -3.00 6.79 -1.48
CA ARG A 66 -2.65 8.07 -0.84
C ARG A 66 -1.42 7.92 0.02
N PHE A 67 -0.57 8.92 -0.01
CA PHE A 67 0.55 9.08 0.91
C PHE A 67 0.20 10.13 1.95
N ILE A 68 0.41 9.82 3.22
CA ILE A 68 0.07 10.68 4.37
C ILE A 68 1.29 10.74 5.28
N ASP A 69 1.76 11.93 5.56
CA ASP A 69 2.86 12.25 6.45
C ASP A 69 2.40 13.22 7.56
N ASP A 70 3.10 13.22 8.68
CA ASP A 70 2.68 14.00 9.85
C ASP A 70 2.89 15.51 9.65
N ASN A 71 3.95 15.88 8.95
CA ASN A 71 4.30 17.29 8.72
C ASN A 71 3.69 17.89 7.46
N ARG A 72 2.98 17.07 6.65
CA ARG A 72 2.26 17.46 5.42
C ARG A 72 3.14 18.12 4.34
N ASN A 73 4.39 17.73 4.28
CA ASN A 73 5.30 18.20 3.24
C ASN A 73 5.38 17.29 2.01
N HIS A 74 4.69 16.12 2.07
CA HIS A 74 4.66 15.08 1.04
C HIS A 74 6.03 14.49 0.70
N VAL A 75 6.89 14.42 1.70
CA VAL A 75 8.26 13.92 1.61
C VAL A 75 8.45 12.79 2.60
N ILE A 76 9.24 11.81 2.25
CA ILE A 76 9.72 10.83 3.22
C ILE A 76 10.91 11.43 3.95
N ASP A 77 10.70 11.91 5.15
CA ASP A 77 11.74 12.50 5.97
C ASP A 77 12.51 11.47 6.80
N ALA A 78 13.79 11.72 7.04
CA ALA A 78 14.57 10.88 7.93
C ALA A 78 14.04 10.94 9.37
N GLU A 79 13.85 9.76 9.98
CA GLU A 79 13.33 9.56 11.33
C GLU A 79 11.84 9.91 11.49
N GLU A 80 11.09 10.02 10.40
CA GLU A 80 9.64 10.23 10.38
C GLU A 80 8.91 9.00 9.86
N ASP A 81 7.72 8.75 10.41
CA ASP A 81 6.79 7.73 9.96
C ASP A 81 5.74 8.38 9.06
N SER A 82 5.58 7.81 7.87
CA SER A 82 4.55 8.17 6.91
C SER A 82 3.64 6.96 6.66
N LYS A 83 2.47 7.18 6.12
CA LYS A 83 1.52 6.12 5.80
C LYS A 83 1.24 6.10 4.32
N LEU A 84 1.20 4.91 3.76
CA LEU A 84 0.64 4.65 2.46
C LEU A 84 -0.70 3.94 2.65
N VAL A 85 -1.78 4.60 2.24
CA VAL A 85 -3.14 4.11 2.42
C VAL A 85 -3.76 3.84 1.06
N PHE A 86 -4.39 2.69 0.89
CA PHE A 86 -5.13 2.35 -0.31
C PHE A 86 -6.23 1.35 0.01
N ASP A 87 -7.16 1.21 -0.89
CA ASP A 87 -8.24 0.25 -0.78
C ASP A 87 -8.01 -0.89 -1.77
N VAL A 88 -8.15 -2.12 -1.30
CA VAL A 88 -8.20 -3.33 -2.14
C VAL A 88 -9.67 -3.68 -2.33
N VAL A 89 -10.09 -3.84 -3.57
CA VAL A 89 -11.48 -4.12 -3.95
C VAL A 89 -11.54 -5.42 -4.72
N ASN A 90 -12.53 -6.25 -4.42
CA ASN A 90 -12.87 -7.39 -5.26
C ASN A 90 -14.12 -7.07 -6.09
N ASP A 91 -13.92 -6.64 -7.31
CA ASP A 91 -15.00 -6.37 -8.29
C ASP A 91 -15.25 -7.56 -9.23
N GLY A 92 -14.65 -8.70 -8.96
CA GLY A 92 -14.81 -9.91 -9.76
C GLY A 92 -16.07 -10.69 -9.46
N ASP A 93 -16.14 -11.87 -10.04
CA ASP A 93 -17.29 -12.77 -9.95
C ASP A 93 -17.12 -13.86 -8.88
N VAL A 94 -15.90 -14.01 -8.36
CA VAL A 94 -15.57 -15.02 -7.35
C VAL A 94 -14.83 -14.40 -6.18
N PRO A 95 -14.94 -15.00 -4.99
CA PRO A 95 -14.16 -14.55 -3.83
C PRO A 95 -12.65 -14.70 -4.06
N ALA A 96 -11.87 -13.80 -3.48
CA ALA A 96 -10.42 -13.88 -3.43
C ALA A 96 -9.95 -14.45 -2.08
N TYR A 97 -8.85 -15.21 -2.13
CA TYR A 97 -8.28 -15.85 -0.96
C TYR A 97 -6.80 -15.50 -0.81
N ASN A 98 -6.38 -15.32 0.46
CA ASN A 98 -5.00 -15.04 0.82
C ASN A 98 -4.42 -13.87 0.01
N VAL A 99 -5.19 -12.80 -0.08
CA VAL A 99 -4.79 -11.59 -0.78
C VAL A 99 -3.70 -10.89 0.01
N THR A 100 -2.56 -10.67 -0.62
CA THR A 100 -1.41 -10.03 0.00
C THR A 100 -1.07 -8.73 -0.73
N PRO A 101 -1.37 -7.56 -0.14
CA PRO A 101 -0.89 -6.30 -0.65
C PRO A 101 0.63 -6.22 -0.54
N VAL A 102 1.29 -5.77 -1.60
CA VAL A 102 2.75 -5.68 -1.69
C VAL A 102 3.14 -4.25 -2.05
N ILE A 103 4.11 -3.73 -1.33
CA ILE A 103 4.72 -2.43 -1.59
C ILE A 103 6.22 -2.65 -1.75
N GLU A 104 6.74 -2.26 -2.89
CA GLU A 104 8.15 -2.40 -3.23
C GLU A 104 8.79 -1.02 -3.46
N GLU A 105 9.99 -0.84 -2.94
CA GLU A 105 10.85 0.29 -3.27
C GLU A 105 11.74 -0.11 -4.47
N MET A 106 11.60 0.58 -5.60
CA MET A 106 12.17 0.17 -6.89
C MET A 106 13.46 0.92 -7.26
N SER A 107 13.71 2.09 -6.67
CA SER A 107 14.85 2.92 -7.03
C SER A 107 16.16 2.51 -6.36
N GLY A 108 16.09 1.61 -5.38
CA GLY A 108 17.25 1.22 -4.57
C GLY A 108 17.64 2.26 -3.53
N MET A 109 16.75 3.18 -3.18
CA MET A 109 16.97 4.16 -2.12
C MET A 109 17.15 3.44 -0.79
N LYS A 110 18.35 3.58 -0.21
CA LYS A 110 18.67 2.94 1.06
C LYS A 110 18.01 3.68 2.23
N HIS A 111 17.76 2.93 3.30
CA HIS A 111 17.20 3.45 4.55
C HIS A 111 15.74 3.90 4.45
N ILE A 112 14.98 3.31 3.55
CA ILE A 112 13.52 3.31 3.58
C ILE A 112 13.07 1.98 4.16
N LEU A 113 12.21 2.03 5.16
CA LEU A 113 11.65 0.87 5.83
C LEU A 113 10.15 0.83 5.54
N ILE A 114 9.68 -0.28 5.03
CA ILE A 114 8.27 -0.50 4.73
C ILE A 114 7.77 -1.56 5.71
N SER A 115 6.61 -1.34 6.32
CA SER A 115 6.00 -2.33 7.21
C SER A 115 5.73 -3.64 6.47
N PRO A 116 5.85 -4.79 7.13
CA PRO A 116 5.54 -6.07 6.53
C PRO A 116 4.11 -6.13 5.99
N SER A 117 3.91 -6.83 4.88
CA SER A 117 2.59 -7.07 4.33
C SER A 117 1.76 -7.94 5.26
N ALA A 118 0.49 -7.54 5.46
CA ALA A 118 -0.50 -8.36 6.16
C ALA A 118 -1.42 -9.02 5.14
N GLN A 119 -1.62 -10.32 5.27
CA GLN A 119 -2.46 -11.10 4.38
C GLN A 119 -3.93 -10.98 4.76
N ILE A 120 -4.78 -10.79 3.77
CA ILE A 120 -6.23 -10.82 3.88
C ILE A 120 -6.69 -12.23 3.51
N ALA A 121 -7.14 -13.01 4.49
CA ALA A 121 -7.44 -14.43 4.30
C ALA A 121 -8.58 -14.68 3.31
N TYR A 122 -9.60 -13.84 3.34
CA TYR A 122 -10.80 -14.00 2.52
C TYR A 122 -11.41 -12.64 2.17
N MET A 123 -11.75 -12.46 0.91
CA MET A 123 -12.34 -11.23 0.39
C MET A 123 -13.51 -11.54 -0.53
N PRO A 124 -14.75 -11.43 -0.05
CA PRO A 124 -15.95 -11.68 -0.85
C PRO A 124 -16.05 -10.77 -2.07
N VAL A 125 -16.83 -11.19 -3.04
CA VAL A 125 -17.21 -10.35 -4.17
C VAL A 125 -17.89 -9.06 -3.69
N GLY A 126 -17.51 -7.93 -4.27
CA GLY A 126 -18.04 -6.61 -3.94
C GLY A 126 -17.47 -5.99 -2.66
N ASN A 127 -16.55 -6.67 -1.98
CA ASN A 127 -15.95 -6.13 -0.76
C ASN A 127 -14.75 -5.22 -1.07
N GLN A 128 -14.58 -4.24 -0.18
CA GLN A 128 -13.48 -3.31 -0.18
C GLN A 128 -12.82 -3.29 1.20
N ILE A 129 -11.51 -3.39 1.24
CA ILE A 129 -10.72 -3.36 2.48
C ILE A 129 -9.69 -2.24 2.37
N ARG A 130 -9.70 -1.33 3.34
CA ARG A 130 -8.66 -0.32 3.47
C ARG A 130 -7.39 -0.91 4.07
N TYR A 131 -6.30 -0.75 3.37
CA TYR A 131 -4.98 -1.18 3.79
C TYR A 131 -4.10 0.03 4.11
N THR A 132 -3.37 -0.06 5.21
CA THR A 132 -2.42 0.98 5.61
C THR A 132 -1.06 0.36 5.85
N ALA A 133 -0.06 0.84 5.15
CA ALA A 133 1.33 0.49 5.39
C ALA A 133 2.09 1.68 5.94
N THR A 134 3.04 1.43 6.83
CA THR A 134 3.96 2.45 7.32
C THR A 134 5.21 2.47 6.45
N ILE A 135 5.59 3.67 6.02
CA ILE A 135 6.88 3.93 5.36
C ILE A 135 7.68 4.85 6.28
N ARG A 136 8.85 4.38 6.72
CA ARG A 136 9.72 5.15 7.60
C ARG A 136 11.03 5.48 6.93
N GLY A 137 11.41 6.75 6.95
CA GLY A 137 12.74 7.19 6.64
C GLY A 137 13.71 6.86 7.79
N GLY A 138 14.75 6.05 7.50
CA GLY A 138 15.78 5.76 8.48
C GLY A 138 16.70 6.95 8.72
N ARG A 139 17.41 6.94 9.84
CA ARG A 139 18.34 8.03 10.24
C ARG A 139 19.36 8.43 9.19
N LYS A 140 19.79 7.49 8.34
CA LYS A 140 20.78 7.69 7.28
C LYS A 140 20.16 7.92 5.91
N LEU A 141 18.85 8.17 5.84
CA LEU A 141 18.18 8.48 4.59
C LEU A 141 18.83 9.67 3.91
N LYS A 142 18.99 9.60 2.61
CA LYS A 142 19.53 10.67 1.78
C LYS A 142 18.41 11.46 1.12
N THR A 143 18.68 12.72 0.82
CA THR A 143 17.80 13.51 -0.04
C THR A 143 17.87 13.00 -1.47
N GLY A 144 16.73 12.85 -2.09
CA GLY A 144 16.56 12.32 -3.45
C GLY A 144 15.11 11.98 -3.75
N GLN A 145 14.92 10.96 -4.55
CA GLN A 145 13.61 10.43 -4.91
C GLN A 145 13.61 8.92 -4.76
N ALA A 146 12.51 8.39 -4.24
CA ALA A 146 12.25 6.97 -4.14
C ALA A 146 11.06 6.60 -5.01
N GLN A 147 11.21 5.56 -5.81
CA GLN A 147 10.17 5.02 -6.67
C GLN A 147 9.54 3.80 -6.01
N PHE A 148 8.22 3.77 -5.98
CA PHE A 148 7.45 2.69 -5.37
C PHE A 148 6.56 2.01 -6.39
N ARG A 149 6.29 0.74 -6.13
CA ARG A 149 5.28 -0.06 -6.82
C ARG A 149 4.36 -0.68 -5.78
N VAL A 150 3.05 -0.60 -6.03
CA VAL A 150 2.01 -1.19 -5.17
C VAL A 150 1.14 -2.10 -6.01
N PHE A 151 0.95 -3.32 -5.56
CA PHE A 151 0.08 -4.32 -6.17
C PHE A 151 -0.42 -5.30 -5.10
N ALA A 152 -1.31 -6.19 -5.44
CA ALA A 152 -1.74 -7.28 -4.58
C ALA A 152 -1.60 -8.61 -5.32
N THR A 153 -1.26 -9.66 -4.56
CA THR A 153 -1.20 -11.04 -5.05
C THR A 153 -2.29 -11.86 -4.41
N GLU A 154 -2.72 -12.91 -5.07
CA GLU A 154 -3.70 -13.87 -4.60
C GLU A 154 -3.09 -15.28 -4.52
N SER A 155 -3.69 -16.19 -3.75
CA SER A 155 -3.18 -17.56 -3.54
C SER A 155 -3.07 -18.38 -4.82
N ASN A 156 -3.89 -18.07 -5.83
CA ASN A 156 -3.86 -18.72 -7.15
C ASN A 156 -2.70 -18.21 -8.04
N GLY A 157 -1.89 -17.27 -7.56
CA GLY A 157 -0.82 -16.62 -8.31
C GLY A 157 -1.25 -15.42 -9.14
N ALA A 158 -2.52 -15.04 -9.11
CA ALA A 158 -2.98 -13.82 -9.76
C ALA A 158 -2.37 -12.58 -9.09
N VAL A 159 -2.08 -11.57 -9.91
CA VAL A 159 -1.48 -10.30 -9.49
C VAL A 159 -2.34 -9.17 -10.06
N THR A 160 -2.64 -8.17 -9.23
CA THR A 160 -3.36 -6.98 -9.70
C THR A 160 -2.49 -6.13 -10.62
N GLU A 161 -3.11 -5.19 -11.31
CA GLU A 161 -2.39 -4.08 -11.91
C GLU A 161 -1.52 -3.38 -10.85
N ALA A 162 -0.29 -3.04 -11.24
CA ALA A 162 0.64 -2.35 -10.37
C ALA A 162 0.52 -0.84 -10.52
N HIS A 163 0.52 -0.13 -9.38
CA HIS A 163 0.56 1.32 -9.34
C HIS A 163 1.97 1.78 -9.00
N GLU A 164 2.60 2.54 -9.91
CA GLU A 164 3.94 3.08 -9.71
C GLU A 164 3.89 4.59 -9.47
N PHE A 165 4.68 5.05 -8.51
CA PHE A 165 4.78 6.47 -8.15
C PHE A 165 6.12 6.78 -7.53
N THR A 166 6.47 8.07 -7.50
CA THR A 166 7.72 8.57 -6.94
C THR A 166 7.43 9.55 -5.82
N LEU A 167 8.14 9.40 -4.70
CA LEU A 167 8.12 10.34 -3.58
C LEU A 167 9.50 10.93 -3.35
N PRO A 168 9.58 12.24 -3.05
CA PRO A 168 10.82 12.84 -2.62
C PRO A 168 11.24 12.31 -1.25
N THR A 169 12.54 12.25 -1.03
CA THR A 169 13.13 11.87 0.26
C THR A 169 14.00 12.99 0.78
N GLN A 170 14.06 13.16 2.10
CA GLN A 170 14.87 14.20 2.72
C GLN A 170 15.71 13.65 3.87
N LYS A 171 17.00 13.94 3.82
CA LYS A 171 17.92 13.63 4.93
C LYS A 171 17.58 14.49 6.16
N ARG A 172 17.96 13.98 7.33
CA ARG A 172 17.87 14.76 8.58
C ARG A 172 18.63 16.08 8.45
N ILE A 173 17.93 17.18 8.74
CA ILE A 173 18.54 18.50 8.87
C ILE A 173 19.12 18.58 10.29
N LYS A 174 20.43 18.70 10.40
CA LYS A 174 21.04 18.99 11.71
C LYS A 174 20.70 20.46 12.05
N LYS A 175 19.94 20.64 13.12
CA LYS A 175 19.83 21.94 13.77
C LYS A 175 21.10 22.25 14.52
#